data_94cc03d957420a9db07d20052bcd6cbb
#
_entry.id   94cc03d957420a9db07d20052bcd6cbb
#
_cell.length_a   1.000
_cell.length_b   1.000
_cell.length_c   1.000
_cell.angle_alpha   90.00
_cell.angle_beta   90.00
_cell.angle_gamma   90.00
#
_symmetry.space_group_name_H-M   'P 1'
#
loop_
_entity.id
_entity.type
_entity.pdbx_description
1 polymer ?
#
loop_
_entity_poly.entity_id
_entity_poly.type
_entity_poly.pdbx_seq_one_letter_code
_entity_poly.pdbx_strand_id
1 'polypeptide(L)'
;MILVDTGPIVAAASKRDHHHAACLAALSALREPPLITPLIVMEVCYFLSTRATPAAEAAFLRSVAVGTFDLVNLGPDDLTRSAELVERYANLPLGAADASVIAVAKRLRIRQILTLDRAHFSIVRPNHVDAFDLLP
;
A
#
# COMPACT_ATOMS: atom_id res chain seq x y z
N MET A 1 10.62 6.13 -7.30
CA MET A 1 9.25 5.56 -7.15
C MET A 1 9.09 4.89 -5.79
N ILE A 2 7.93 5.03 -5.19
CA ILE A 2 7.57 4.41 -3.93
C ILE A 2 6.16 3.83 -4.03
N LEU A 3 5.95 2.63 -3.48
CA LEU A 3 4.63 2.03 -3.31
C LEU A 3 4.10 2.35 -1.92
N VAL A 4 2.79 2.52 -1.80
CA VAL A 4 2.14 2.79 -0.52
C VAL A 4 1.17 1.67 -0.19
N ASP A 5 1.28 1.20 1.05
CA ASP A 5 0.37 0.25 1.67
C ASP A 5 -0.85 0.97 2.28
N THR A 6 -1.85 0.22 2.68
CA THR A 6 -3.10 0.73 3.25
C THR A 6 -2.91 1.55 4.52
N GLY A 7 -2.08 1.06 5.45
CA GLY A 7 -1.93 1.66 6.79
C GLY A 7 -1.60 3.15 6.78
N PRO A 8 -0.56 3.58 6.06
CA PRO A 8 -0.18 4.99 6.02
C PRO A 8 -1.26 5.91 5.45
N ILE A 9 -2.04 5.45 4.48
CA ILE A 9 -3.12 6.24 3.89
C ILE A 9 -4.25 6.42 4.90
N VAL A 10 -4.67 5.34 5.55
CA VAL A 10 -5.72 5.38 6.57
C VAL A 10 -5.29 6.24 7.77
N ALA A 11 -4.04 6.09 8.22
CA ALA A 11 -3.50 6.90 9.31
C ALA A 11 -3.44 8.39 8.97
N ALA A 12 -3.01 8.73 7.74
CA ALA A 12 -2.98 10.12 7.28
C ALA A 12 -4.39 10.74 7.17
N ALA A 13 -5.42 9.93 6.93
CA ALA A 13 -6.80 10.38 6.86
C ALA A 13 -7.47 10.54 8.24
N SER A 14 -6.89 10.02 9.31
CA SER A 14 -7.47 10.03 10.66
C SER A 14 -6.58 10.75 11.66
N LYS A 15 -7.01 11.93 12.10
CA LYS A 15 -6.29 12.73 13.12
C LYS A 15 -6.15 12.03 14.47
N ARG A 16 -6.94 11.01 14.74
CA ARG A 16 -6.92 10.23 15.99
C ARG A 16 -5.94 9.05 15.95
N ASP A 17 -5.41 8.73 14.77
CA ASP A 17 -4.46 7.64 14.64
C ASP A 17 -3.09 8.03 15.22
N HIS A 18 -2.45 7.09 15.95
CA HIS A 18 -1.13 7.30 16.54
C HIS A 18 -0.07 7.67 15.49
N HIS A 19 -0.21 7.16 14.29
CA HIS A 19 0.73 7.35 13.19
C HIS A 19 0.33 8.49 12.25
N HIS A 20 -0.72 9.24 12.59
CA HIS A 20 -1.24 10.30 11.73
C HIS A 20 -0.16 11.31 11.31
N ALA A 21 0.52 11.91 12.29
CA ALA A 21 1.53 12.94 12.01
C ALA A 21 2.70 12.39 11.17
N ALA A 22 3.21 11.22 11.52
CA ALA A 22 4.33 10.60 10.81
C ALA A 22 3.95 10.23 9.37
N CYS A 23 2.78 9.63 9.17
CA CYS A 23 2.32 9.22 7.84
C CYS A 23 1.97 10.42 6.97
N LEU A 24 1.30 11.44 7.53
CA LEU A 24 1.01 12.66 6.81
C LEU A 24 2.29 13.37 6.37
N ALA A 25 3.29 13.47 7.26
CA ALA A 25 4.58 14.06 6.94
C ALA A 25 5.31 13.25 5.85
N ALA A 26 5.33 11.93 5.96
CA ALA A 26 5.98 11.07 4.98
C ALA A 26 5.34 11.19 3.59
N LEU A 27 4.01 11.15 3.51
CA LEU A 27 3.28 11.34 2.25
C LEU A 27 3.49 12.73 1.66
N SER A 28 3.46 13.76 2.51
CA SER A 28 3.64 15.17 2.06
C SER A 28 5.06 15.48 1.60
N ALA A 29 6.05 14.72 2.06
CA ALA A 29 7.45 14.89 1.67
C ALA A 29 7.79 14.27 0.30
N LEU A 30 6.89 13.45 -0.25
CA LEU A 30 7.12 12.82 -1.55
C LEU A 30 7.11 13.84 -2.67
N ARG A 31 8.08 13.74 -3.56
CA ARG A 31 8.21 14.65 -4.71
C ARG A 31 7.35 14.23 -5.90
N GLU A 32 7.00 12.96 -5.94
CA GLU A 32 6.19 12.35 -6.99
C GLU A 32 5.01 11.63 -6.37
N PRO A 33 3.88 11.50 -7.07
CA PRO A 33 2.77 10.71 -6.58
C PRO A 33 3.21 9.29 -6.24
N PRO A 34 2.91 8.79 -5.03
CA PRO A 34 3.20 7.40 -4.70
C PRO A 34 2.28 6.47 -5.46
N LEU A 35 2.80 5.28 -5.78
CA LEU A 35 2.06 4.27 -6.51
C LEU A 35 1.17 3.47 -5.55
N ILE A 36 -0.02 3.15 -6.03
CA ILE A 36 -1.03 2.41 -5.28
C ILE A 36 -1.69 1.37 -6.19
N THR A 37 -1.97 0.16 -5.65
CA THR A 37 -2.68 -0.88 -6.41
C THR A 37 -4.19 -0.77 -6.22
N PRO A 38 -5.01 -1.31 -7.15
CA PRO A 38 -6.47 -1.36 -6.97
C PRO A 38 -6.90 -2.09 -5.71
N LEU A 39 -6.16 -3.11 -5.26
CA LEU A 39 -6.48 -3.84 -4.04
C LEU A 39 -6.23 -2.99 -2.80
N ILE A 40 -5.20 -2.13 -2.82
CA ILE A 40 -4.99 -1.14 -1.77
C ILE A 40 -6.10 -0.09 -1.77
N VAL A 41 -6.52 0.39 -2.94
CA VAL A 41 -7.66 1.32 -3.04
C VAL A 41 -8.89 0.72 -2.36
N MET A 42 -9.21 -0.53 -2.66
CA MET A 42 -10.37 -1.22 -2.06
C MET A 42 -10.23 -1.34 -0.54
N GLU A 43 -9.06 -1.73 -0.06
CA GLU A 43 -8.82 -1.91 1.38
C GLU A 43 -8.88 -0.58 2.14
N VAL A 44 -8.31 0.50 1.59
CA VAL A 44 -8.43 1.84 2.16
C VAL A 44 -9.89 2.26 2.23
N CYS A 45 -10.65 2.09 1.16
CA CYS A 45 -12.08 2.39 1.14
C CYS A 45 -12.85 1.62 2.21
N TYR A 46 -12.55 0.34 2.38
CA TYR A 46 -13.14 -0.49 3.44
C TYR A 46 -12.89 0.10 4.83
N PHE A 47 -11.64 0.44 5.14
CA PHE A 47 -11.32 1.01 6.44
C PHE A 47 -11.91 2.40 6.65
N LEU A 48 -11.93 3.24 5.64
CA LEU A 48 -12.54 4.56 5.74
C LEU A 48 -14.06 4.47 5.91
N SER A 49 -14.72 3.52 5.25
CA SER A 49 -16.17 3.32 5.40
C SER A 49 -16.55 2.80 6.78
N THR A 50 -15.70 1.97 7.41
CA THR A 50 -15.98 1.36 8.72
C THR A 50 -15.49 2.19 9.91
N ARG A 51 -14.41 2.97 9.75
CA ARG A 51 -13.75 3.72 10.84
C ARG A 51 -13.88 5.24 10.73
N ALA A 52 -14.29 5.75 9.58
CA ALA A 52 -14.46 7.17 9.32
C ALA A 52 -15.85 7.46 8.76
N THR A 53 -15.94 8.18 7.64
CA THR A 53 -17.20 8.61 7.05
C THR A 53 -17.23 8.33 5.55
N PRO A 54 -18.44 8.24 4.92
CA PRO A 54 -18.54 8.19 3.47
C PRO A 54 -17.89 9.38 2.76
N ALA A 55 -17.87 10.55 3.40
CA ALA A 55 -17.20 11.74 2.86
C ALA A 55 -15.68 11.54 2.77
N ALA A 56 -15.06 10.90 3.78
CA ALA A 56 -13.63 10.59 3.78
C ALA A 56 -13.29 9.55 2.70
N GLU A 57 -14.11 8.53 2.56
CA GLU A 57 -13.97 7.53 1.50
C GLU A 57 -14.06 8.17 0.11
N ALA A 58 -15.07 9.01 -0.13
CA ALA A 58 -15.23 9.71 -1.40
C ALA A 58 -14.05 10.67 -1.68
N ALA A 59 -13.56 11.37 -0.66
CA ALA A 59 -12.40 12.26 -0.79
C ALA A 59 -11.14 11.49 -1.19
N PHE A 60 -10.93 10.30 -0.62
CA PHE A 60 -9.82 9.44 -1.02
C PHE A 60 -9.94 9.01 -2.48
N LEU A 61 -11.11 8.54 -2.92
CA LEU A 61 -11.33 8.15 -4.32
C LEU A 61 -11.08 9.31 -5.28
N ARG A 62 -11.50 10.52 -4.93
CA ARG A 62 -11.20 11.71 -5.72
C ARG A 62 -9.71 12.00 -5.78
N SER A 63 -8.97 11.81 -4.69
CA SER A 63 -7.52 12.02 -4.66
C SER A 63 -6.80 11.06 -5.62
N VAL A 64 -7.26 9.81 -5.71
CA VAL A 64 -6.75 8.87 -6.69
C VAL A 64 -7.11 9.31 -8.12
N ALA A 65 -8.34 9.75 -8.34
CA ALA A 65 -8.82 10.18 -9.65
C ALA A 65 -8.04 11.37 -10.22
N VAL A 66 -7.61 12.31 -9.35
CA VAL A 66 -6.83 13.51 -9.78
C VAL A 66 -5.32 13.28 -9.78
N GLY A 67 -4.84 12.07 -9.45
CA GLY A 67 -3.43 11.73 -9.52
C GLY A 67 -2.61 12.08 -8.29
N THR A 68 -3.23 12.34 -7.13
CA THR A 68 -2.50 12.46 -5.85
C THR A 68 -1.79 11.15 -5.51
N PHE A 69 -2.40 10.04 -5.87
CA PHE A 69 -1.80 8.71 -5.93
C PHE A 69 -1.80 8.22 -7.36
N ASP A 70 -0.74 7.55 -7.77
CA ASP A 70 -0.63 6.99 -9.11
C ASP A 70 -1.15 5.55 -9.09
N LEU A 71 -2.30 5.33 -9.72
CA LEU A 71 -2.96 4.02 -9.74
C LEU A 71 -2.28 3.08 -10.74
N VAL A 72 -1.71 2.01 -10.23
CA VAL A 72 -1.03 0.99 -11.03
C VAL A 72 -1.97 -0.18 -11.30
N ASN A 73 -2.23 -0.48 -12.56
CA ASN A 73 -3.06 -1.62 -12.93
C ASN A 73 -2.39 -2.96 -12.58
N LEU A 74 -3.21 -3.93 -12.21
CA LEU A 74 -2.80 -5.31 -11.97
C LEU A 74 -3.15 -6.15 -13.19
N GLY A 75 -2.14 -6.77 -13.80
CA GLY A 75 -2.34 -7.74 -14.86
C GLY A 75 -2.42 -9.17 -14.34
N PRO A 76 -2.67 -10.15 -15.24
CA PRO A 76 -2.75 -11.57 -14.86
C PRO A 76 -1.48 -12.09 -14.15
N ASP A 77 -0.31 -11.66 -14.59
CA ASP A 77 0.97 -12.07 -13.97
C ASP A 77 1.11 -11.54 -12.54
N ASP A 78 0.65 -10.32 -12.28
CA ASP A 78 0.64 -9.75 -10.93
C ASP A 78 -0.30 -10.57 -10.02
N LEU A 79 -1.45 -10.98 -10.53
CA LEU A 79 -2.42 -11.79 -9.77
C LEU A 79 -1.88 -13.20 -9.50
N THR A 80 -1.24 -13.82 -10.49
CA THR A 80 -0.58 -15.12 -10.31
C THR A 80 0.51 -15.03 -9.25
N ARG A 81 1.35 -14.00 -9.32
CA ARG A 81 2.39 -13.77 -8.31
C ARG A 81 1.80 -13.51 -6.93
N SER A 82 0.71 -12.75 -6.86
CA SER A 82 0.01 -12.48 -5.60
C SER A 82 -0.53 -13.78 -4.98
N ALA A 83 -1.10 -14.67 -5.79
CA ALA A 83 -1.57 -15.97 -5.33
C ALA A 83 -0.44 -16.81 -4.73
N GLU A 84 0.70 -16.89 -5.41
CA GLU A 84 1.89 -17.61 -4.91
C GLU A 84 2.37 -17.03 -3.57
N LEU A 85 2.38 -15.71 -3.42
CA LEU A 85 2.78 -15.04 -2.18
C LEU A 85 1.82 -15.33 -1.03
N VAL A 86 0.52 -15.29 -1.29
CA VAL A 86 -0.51 -15.61 -0.29
C VAL A 86 -0.35 -17.05 0.20
N GLU A 87 -0.13 -18.00 -0.70
CA GLU A 87 0.10 -19.41 -0.36
C GLU A 87 1.39 -19.59 0.43
N ARG A 88 2.49 -19.03 -0.05
CA ARG A 88 3.82 -19.16 0.54
C ARG A 88 3.89 -18.59 1.95
N TYR A 89 3.23 -17.46 2.19
CA TYR A 89 3.24 -16.77 3.47
C TYR A 89 1.90 -16.87 4.22
N ALA A 90 1.19 -17.99 4.05
CA ALA A 90 -0.10 -18.24 4.68
C ALA A 90 -0.07 -18.10 6.21
N ASN A 91 1.05 -18.49 6.85
CA ASN A 91 1.21 -18.41 8.31
C ASN A 91 1.45 -17.00 8.83
N LEU A 92 1.85 -16.08 7.95
CA LEU A 92 2.14 -14.69 8.32
C LEU A 92 0.90 -13.92 8.84
N PRO A 93 -0.35 -13.98 8.38
CA PRO A 93 -0.87 -14.27 7.05
C PRO A 93 -0.74 -13.06 6.10
N LEU A 94 -0.10 -13.25 4.99
CA LEU A 94 0.02 -12.22 3.97
C LEU A 94 -1.27 -12.14 3.15
N GLY A 95 -1.97 -11.02 3.22
CA GLY A 95 -3.21 -10.81 2.46
C GLY A 95 -2.98 -10.44 1.00
N ALA A 96 -4.05 -10.48 0.21
CA ALA A 96 -4.00 -10.18 -1.23
C ALA A 96 -3.55 -8.73 -1.51
N ALA A 97 -3.94 -7.77 -0.68
CA ALA A 97 -3.53 -6.38 -0.84
C ALA A 97 -2.01 -6.22 -0.69
N ASP A 98 -1.42 -6.77 0.39
CA ASP A 98 0.03 -6.79 0.60
C ASP A 98 0.75 -7.51 -0.53
N ALA A 99 0.23 -8.67 -0.93
CA ALA A 99 0.79 -9.46 -2.03
C ALA A 99 0.80 -8.66 -3.34
N SER A 100 -0.22 -7.87 -3.62
CA SER A 100 -0.28 -7.03 -4.82
C SER A 100 0.80 -5.96 -4.83
N VAL A 101 1.11 -5.37 -3.68
CA VAL A 101 2.21 -4.39 -3.54
C VAL A 101 3.55 -5.06 -3.87
N ILE A 102 3.79 -6.25 -3.34
CA ILE A 102 5.03 -7.00 -3.59
C ILE A 102 5.14 -7.40 -5.08
N ALA A 103 4.05 -7.85 -5.69
CA ALA A 103 4.02 -8.23 -7.10
C ALA A 103 4.35 -7.03 -8.01
N VAL A 104 3.74 -5.87 -7.77
CA VAL A 104 4.02 -4.64 -8.50
C VAL A 104 5.45 -4.16 -8.25
N ALA A 105 5.93 -4.23 -7.01
CA ALA A 105 7.31 -3.87 -6.67
C ALA A 105 8.31 -4.67 -7.50
N LYS A 106 8.10 -5.97 -7.65
CA LYS A 106 8.92 -6.82 -8.51
C LYS A 106 8.86 -6.38 -9.97
N ARG A 107 7.65 -6.22 -10.51
CA ARG A 107 7.46 -5.86 -11.92
C ARG A 107 8.11 -4.52 -12.28
N LEU A 108 7.97 -3.52 -11.41
CA LEU A 108 8.51 -2.17 -11.62
C LEU A 108 9.89 -1.96 -10.99
N ARG A 109 10.46 -3.00 -10.34
CA ARG A 109 11.76 -2.99 -9.66
C ARG A 109 11.86 -1.90 -8.59
N ILE A 110 10.79 -1.73 -7.81
CA ILE A 110 10.69 -0.74 -6.74
C ILE A 110 11.23 -1.36 -5.45
N ARG A 111 12.06 -0.59 -4.71
CA ARG A 111 12.61 -1.00 -3.42
C ARG A 111 11.84 -0.41 -2.24
N GLN A 112 11.31 0.80 -2.42
CA GLN A 112 10.73 1.59 -1.32
C GLN A 112 9.25 1.31 -1.16
N ILE A 113 8.85 0.98 0.06
CA ILE A 113 7.45 0.80 0.44
C ILE A 113 7.16 1.63 1.66
N LEU A 114 6.13 2.48 1.59
CA LEU A 114 5.58 3.20 2.72
C LEU A 114 4.52 2.32 3.38
N THR A 115 4.81 1.82 4.57
CA THR A 115 3.95 0.89 5.31
C THR A 115 4.09 1.06 6.82
N LEU A 116 3.03 0.75 7.54
CA LEU A 116 3.06 0.56 8.99
C LEU A 116 3.22 -0.92 9.38
N ASP A 117 3.05 -1.82 8.43
CA ASP A 117 3.18 -3.27 8.65
C ASP A 117 4.59 -3.75 8.32
N ARG A 118 5.53 -3.39 9.18
CA ARG A 118 6.92 -3.79 9.01
C ARG A 118 7.11 -5.31 9.09
N ALA A 119 6.29 -5.99 9.89
CA ALA A 119 6.38 -7.44 10.04
C ALA A 119 6.17 -8.16 8.71
N HIS A 120 5.09 -7.83 7.98
CA HIS A 120 4.81 -8.45 6.69
C HIS A 120 5.89 -8.17 5.65
N PHE A 121 6.28 -6.91 5.49
CA PHE A 121 7.24 -6.54 4.43
C PHE A 121 8.70 -6.81 4.77
N SER A 122 9.04 -7.02 6.05
CA SER A 122 10.39 -7.44 6.46
C SER A 122 10.64 -8.94 6.29
N ILE A 123 9.60 -9.76 6.50
CA ILE A 123 9.70 -11.22 6.45
C ILE A 123 9.68 -11.72 5.01
N VAL A 124 8.85 -11.11 4.16
CA VAL A 124 8.77 -11.48 2.74
C VAL A 124 10.10 -11.20 2.05
N ARG A 125 10.63 -12.20 1.33
CA ARG A 125 11.84 -12.05 0.54
C ARG A 125 11.45 -11.71 -0.90
N PRO A 126 11.67 -10.45 -1.35
CA PRO A 126 11.38 -10.07 -2.74
C PRO A 126 12.40 -10.71 -3.70
N ASN A 127 11.98 -10.94 -4.94
CA ASN A 127 12.84 -11.60 -5.93
C ASN A 127 13.83 -10.64 -6.63
N HIS A 128 13.61 -9.33 -6.56
CA HIS A 128 14.39 -8.32 -7.30
C HIS A 128 15.39 -7.55 -6.44
N VAL A 129 15.25 -7.59 -5.13
CA VAL A 129 16.13 -6.93 -4.13
C VAL A 129 16.28 -7.84 -2.91
N ASP A 130 17.31 -7.62 -2.11
CA ASP A 130 17.57 -8.43 -0.91
C ASP A 130 16.52 -8.18 0.18
N ALA A 131 16.07 -6.93 0.31
CA ALA A 131 15.02 -6.51 1.23
C ALA A 131 14.40 -5.21 0.72
N PHE A 132 13.18 -4.93 1.19
CA PHE A 132 12.54 -3.63 0.94
C PHE A 132 13.07 -2.56 1.89
N ASP A 133 13.16 -1.34 1.40
CA ASP A 133 13.38 -0.15 2.20
C ASP A 133 12.02 0.34 2.72
N LEU A 134 11.76 0.14 4.00
CA LEU A 134 10.46 0.46 4.61
C LEU A 134 10.45 1.86 5.21
N LEU A 135 9.40 2.62 4.92
CA LEU A 135 9.14 3.97 5.40
C LEU A 135 7.77 4.02 6.13
N PRO A 136 7.45 4.94 6.99
CA PRO A 136 8.28 6.03 7.50
C PRO A 136 9.42 5.58 8.40
#